data_c8b44b8fff33ed4bd071d27fcc251447
#
_entry.id   c8b44b8fff33ed4bd071d27fcc251447
#
_cell.length_a   1.000
_cell.length_b   1.000
_cell.length_c   1.000
_cell.angle_alpha   90.00
_cell.angle_beta   90.00
_cell.angle_gamma   90.00
#
_symmetry.space_group_name_H-M   'P 1'
#
loop_
_entity.id
_entity.type
_entity.pdbx_description
1 polymer ?
#
loop_
_entity_poly.entity_id
_entity_poly.type
_entity_poly.pdbx_seq_one_letter_code
_entity_poly.pdbx_strand_id
1 'polypeptide(L)'
;EYDEDDVEYFYGDRSVLDSNDSETTTIDEEVEEIDETISTEENGPALWEPTTADGSVNSDSAPKPVGAYPHARRVGDLLYLSGVGPRQALTNSIPGGPIHDEDGEPLDYDIKAQTQAVIDNIASILEEAGSSLDQIIDVTTFLVDMKRDFQGYNEVWAETLGKIGPTRTTLAIRALPTPIAVEMKVIAQFLD
;
A
#
# COMPACT_ATOMS: atom_id res chain seq x y z
N GLU A 1 4.78 -5.10 35.22
CA GLU A 1 5.66 -3.94 35.38
C GLU A 1 6.80 -4.13 34.41
N TYR A 2 6.76 -3.41 33.24
CA TYR A 2 7.86 -3.36 32.28
C TYR A 2 8.59 -2.05 32.56
N ASP A 3 9.91 -2.17 32.81
CA ASP A 3 10.81 -1.07 33.04
C ASP A 3 11.07 -0.31 31.74
N GLU A 4 10.85 1.02 31.73
CA GLU A 4 10.90 1.88 30.50
C GLU A 4 12.33 2.27 30.07
N ASP A 5 13.41 1.76 30.70
CA ASP A 5 14.78 2.29 30.52
C ASP A 5 15.73 1.45 29.67
N ASP A 6 15.29 0.35 29.03
CA ASP A 6 16.19 -0.55 28.28
C ASP A 6 15.94 -0.61 26.77
N VAL A 7 15.72 0.54 26.09
CA VAL A 7 15.76 0.59 24.62
C VAL A 7 16.99 1.36 24.16
N GLU A 8 18.13 0.69 24.09
CA GLU A 8 19.33 1.20 23.42
C GLU A 8 19.11 1.21 21.89
N TYR A 9 19.00 2.41 21.32
CA TYR A 9 19.00 2.59 19.86
C TYR A 9 20.42 2.44 19.30
N PHE A 10 20.69 1.34 18.61
CA PHE A 10 21.90 1.16 17.81
C PHE A 10 21.89 2.09 16.60
N TYR A 11 22.53 3.24 16.71
CA TYR A 11 22.96 4.04 15.56
C TYR A 11 24.35 3.56 15.13
N GLY A 12 24.43 2.73 14.09
CA GLY A 12 25.68 2.37 13.46
C GLY A 12 26.39 3.59 12.85
N ASP A 13 27.68 3.70 13.14
CA ASP A 13 28.61 4.71 12.63
C ASP A 13 28.66 4.73 11.09
N ARG A 14 28.38 5.89 10.49
CA ARG A 14 28.38 6.15 9.04
C ARG A 14 29.72 6.68 8.54
N SER A 15 30.82 6.03 8.86
CA SER A 15 32.15 6.46 8.39
C SER A 15 32.95 5.39 7.66
N VAL A 16 32.34 4.63 6.73
CA VAL A 16 33.13 3.84 5.76
C VAL A 16 32.29 3.66 4.48
N LEU A 17 32.41 4.52 3.51
CA LEU A 17 32.21 4.24 2.09
C LEU A 17 32.79 5.40 1.26
N ASP A 18 34.11 5.44 1.16
CA ASP A 18 34.83 6.08 0.06
C ASP A 18 35.95 5.13 -0.36
N SER A 19 35.73 4.40 -1.43
CA SER A 19 36.81 3.97 -2.33
C SER A 19 36.21 3.57 -3.68
N ASN A 20 36.45 4.45 -4.60
CA ASN A 20 36.33 4.36 -6.04
C ASN A 20 37.17 3.21 -6.56
N ASP A 21 36.61 2.28 -7.34
CA ASP A 21 37.34 1.58 -8.37
C ASP A 21 36.41 1.25 -9.55
N SER A 22 36.72 1.91 -10.65
CA SER A 22 36.10 1.76 -11.95
C SER A 22 36.74 0.58 -12.69
N GLU A 23 36.02 -0.51 -12.90
CA GLU A 23 36.34 -1.45 -13.96
C GLU A 23 35.17 -1.54 -14.96
N THR A 24 35.44 -1.02 -16.14
CA THR A 24 34.58 -1.07 -17.32
C THR A 24 34.74 -2.44 -17.96
N THR A 25 33.75 -3.32 -17.87
CA THR A 25 33.68 -4.54 -18.65
C THR A 25 32.70 -4.34 -19.79
N THR A 26 33.21 -4.28 -21.01
CA THR A 26 32.43 -4.32 -22.24
C THR A 26 31.91 -5.74 -22.44
N ILE A 27 30.60 -5.91 -22.54
CA ILE A 27 29.96 -7.15 -22.96
C ILE A 27 29.46 -6.96 -24.38
N ASP A 28 29.97 -7.80 -25.32
CA ASP A 28 29.53 -7.84 -26.70
C ASP A 28 28.11 -8.35 -26.82
N GLU A 29 27.27 -7.61 -27.57
CA GLU A 29 25.89 -7.97 -27.90
C GLU A 29 25.88 -9.10 -28.94
N GLU A 30 25.47 -10.31 -28.57
CA GLU A 30 24.91 -11.27 -29.52
C GLU A 30 23.38 -11.21 -29.41
N VAL A 31 22.74 -10.63 -30.42
CA VAL A 31 21.27 -10.60 -30.57
C VAL A 31 20.87 -11.89 -31.28
N GLU A 32 20.31 -12.86 -30.56
CA GLU A 32 19.61 -13.98 -31.19
C GLU A 32 18.18 -13.55 -31.56
N GLU A 33 17.88 -13.66 -32.86
CA GLU A 33 16.52 -13.51 -33.41
C GLU A 33 15.59 -14.58 -32.83
N ILE A 34 14.59 -14.16 -32.05
CA ILE A 34 13.54 -15.07 -31.55
C ILE A 34 12.42 -15.10 -32.60
N ASP A 35 12.20 -16.28 -33.17
CA ASP A 35 11.15 -16.60 -34.12
C ASP A 35 9.73 -16.36 -33.56
N GLU A 36 8.98 -15.45 -34.20
CA GLU A 36 7.58 -15.15 -33.91
C GLU A 36 6.66 -16.23 -34.49
N THR A 37 6.43 -17.32 -33.75
CA THR A 37 5.25 -18.16 -33.99
C THR A 37 4.66 -18.66 -32.68
N ILE A 38 3.96 -17.79 -31.94
CA ILE A 38 3.04 -18.22 -30.89
C ILE A 38 1.63 -18.21 -31.48
N SER A 39 1.11 -19.39 -31.75
CA SER A 39 -0.28 -19.61 -32.16
C SER A 39 -1.24 -19.13 -31.05
N THR A 40 -2.13 -18.20 -31.40
CA THR A 40 -3.25 -17.79 -30.56
C THR A 40 -4.27 -18.92 -30.51
N GLU A 41 -4.25 -19.73 -29.44
CA GLU A 41 -5.40 -20.53 -29.10
C GLU A 41 -6.46 -19.65 -28.44
N GLU A 42 -7.63 -19.56 -29.06
CA GLU A 42 -8.82 -18.88 -28.55
C GLU A 42 -9.29 -19.60 -27.26
N ASN A 43 -8.88 -19.13 -26.11
CA ASN A 43 -9.52 -19.45 -24.84
C ASN A 43 -10.75 -18.54 -24.68
N GLY A 44 -11.86 -19.12 -24.21
CA GLY A 44 -13.17 -18.51 -24.09
C GLY A 44 -13.20 -17.15 -23.39
N PRO A 45 -14.36 -16.46 -23.25
CA PRO A 45 -14.42 -15.07 -22.87
C PRO A 45 -13.71 -14.84 -21.52
N ALA A 46 -12.62 -14.09 -21.56
CA ALA A 46 -11.98 -13.61 -20.34
C ALA A 46 -12.99 -12.76 -19.58
N LEU A 47 -13.40 -13.23 -18.40
CA LEU A 47 -14.40 -12.56 -17.56
C LEU A 47 -13.88 -11.26 -16.97
N TRP A 48 -12.58 -10.97 -17.15
CA TRP A 48 -11.96 -9.73 -16.72
C TRP A 48 -10.73 -9.40 -17.58
N GLU A 49 -10.68 -8.18 -18.13
CA GLU A 49 -9.48 -7.65 -18.76
C GLU A 49 -8.86 -6.58 -17.84
N PRO A 50 -7.53 -6.65 -17.57
CA PRO A 50 -6.87 -5.60 -16.80
C PRO A 50 -7.05 -4.26 -17.51
N THR A 51 -7.24 -3.19 -16.74
CA THR A 51 -7.44 -1.82 -17.23
C THR A 51 -6.30 -1.36 -18.15
N THR A 52 -5.14 -2.03 -18.05
CA THR A 52 -3.97 -1.83 -18.91
C THR A 52 -3.28 -3.16 -19.20
N ALA A 53 -2.57 -3.26 -20.35
CA ALA A 53 -1.85 -4.46 -20.78
C ALA A 53 -0.76 -4.96 -19.79
N ASP A 54 -0.33 -4.11 -18.85
CA ASP A 54 0.69 -4.44 -17.84
C ASP A 54 0.11 -4.91 -16.49
N GLY A 55 -1.22 -5.09 -16.39
CA GLY A 55 -1.90 -5.50 -15.16
C GLY A 55 -2.15 -4.38 -14.15
N SER A 56 -1.88 -3.13 -14.50
CA SER A 56 -2.14 -1.98 -13.62
C SER A 56 -3.64 -1.69 -13.52
N VAL A 57 -4.10 -1.40 -12.31
CA VAL A 57 -5.48 -1.01 -11.99
C VAL A 57 -5.47 0.41 -11.44
N ASN A 58 -6.30 1.27 -12.03
CA ASN A 58 -6.56 2.62 -11.53
C ASN A 58 -8.05 2.75 -11.22
N SER A 59 -8.36 3.31 -10.06
CA SER A 59 -9.72 3.53 -9.59
C SER A 59 -10.07 5.00 -9.65
N ASP A 60 -11.24 5.33 -10.19
CA ASP A 60 -11.80 6.67 -10.12
C ASP A 60 -12.59 6.91 -8.82
N SER A 61 -12.92 5.82 -8.11
CA SER A 61 -13.65 5.83 -6.83
C SER A 61 -12.74 5.96 -5.62
N ALA A 62 -11.40 5.83 -5.79
CA ALA A 62 -10.39 6.05 -4.76
C ALA A 62 -9.64 7.37 -4.99
N PRO A 63 -9.04 7.97 -3.94
CA PRO A 63 -8.27 9.21 -4.10
C PRO A 63 -7.06 8.98 -5.00
N LYS A 64 -6.82 9.92 -5.92
CA LYS A 64 -5.68 9.82 -6.84
C LYS A 64 -4.37 9.62 -6.08
N PRO A 65 -3.50 8.73 -6.56
CA PRO A 65 -2.16 8.56 -5.99
C PRO A 65 -1.40 9.88 -5.93
N VAL A 66 -0.58 10.07 -4.90
CA VAL A 66 0.26 11.27 -4.74
C VAL A 66 1.50 11.26 -5.63
N GLY A 67 1.70 10.20 -6.41
CA GLY A 67 2.84 10.01 -7.32
C GLY A 67 2.46 9.22 -8.56
N ALA A 68 3.43 8.96 -9.43
CA ALA A 68 3.25 8.23 -10.68
C ALA A 68 3.25 6.71 -10.45
N TYR A 69 2.17 6.17 -9.88
CA TYR A 69 1.97 4.73 -9.65
C TYR A 69 0.48 4.39 -9.68
N PRO A 70 0.09 3.15 -10.05
CA PRO A 70 -1.29 2.71 -10.06
C PRO A 70 -1.82 2.47 -8.64
N HIS A 71 -3.15 2.39 -8.48
CA HIS A 71 -3.76 1.97 -7.21
C HIS A 71 -3.44 0.52 -6.87
N ALA A 72 -3.45 -0.35 -7.88
CA ALA A 72 -3.08 -1.75 -7.71
C ALA A 72 -2.40 -2.30 -8.97
N ARG A 73 -1.77 -3.48 -8.83
CA ARG A 73 -1.22 -4.26 -9.93
C ARG A 73 -1.55 -5.73 -9.75
N ARG A 74 -2.09 -6.35 -10.80
CA ARG A 74 -2.29 -7.80 -10.85
C ARG A 74 -1.02 -8.52 -11.26
N VAL A 75 -0.70 -9.61 -10.56
CA VAL A 75 0.40 -10.53 -10.89
C VAL A 75 -0.11 -11.95 -10.67
N GLY A 76 -0.42 -12.66 -11.75
CA GLY A 76 -1.12 -13.94 -11.67
C GLY A 76 -2.48 -13.77 -10.96
N ASP A 77 -2.72 -14.56 -9.93
CA ASP A 77 -3.96 -14.54 -9.14
C ASP A 77 -3.90 -13.58 -7.94
N LEU A 78 -2.89 -12.70 -7.89
CA LEU A 78 -2.72 -11.75 -6.80
C LEU A 78 -2.85 -10.31 -7.26
N LEU A 79 -3.46 -9.51 -6.41
CA LEU A 79 -3.53 -8.04 -6.50
C LEU A 79 -2.63 -7.44 -5.42
N TYR A 80 -1.67 -6.62 -5.86
CA TYR A 80 -0.80 -5.83 -4.99
C TYR A 80 -1.28 -4.38 -5.01
N LEU A 81 -1.88 -3.92 -3.92
CA LEU A 81 -2.29 -2.52 -3.79
C LEU A 81 -1.08 -1.66 -3.42
N SER A 82 -1.03 -0.44 -3.94
CA SER A 82 -0.15 0.61 -3.41
C SER A 82 -0.58 1.00 -1.99
N GLY A 83 0.19 1.83 -1.30
CA GLY A 83 -0.23 2.35 -0.01
C GLY A 83 -1.54 3.13 -0.13
N VAL A 84 -2.54 2.78 0.68
CA VAL A 84 -3.88 3.39 0.68
C VAL A 84 -4.07 4.17 1.96
N GLY A 85 -4.28 5.48 1.82
CA GLY A 85 -4.59 6.41 2.92
C GLY A 85 -6.09 6.74 3.00
N PRO A 86 -6.50 7.53 4.02
CA PRO A 86 -7.90 7.85 4.29
C PRO A 86 -8.48 8.98 3.45
N ARG A 87 -7.72 9.63 2.54
CA ARG A 87 -8.24 10.77 1.74
C ARG A 87 -9.46 10.35 0.93
N GLN A 88 -10.39 11.27 0.72
CA GLN A 88 -11.57 11.03 -0.11
C GLN A 88 -11.28 11.36 -1.58
N ALA A 89 -11.82 10.55 -2.49
CA ALA A 89 -11.54 10.61 -3.93
C ALA A 89 -11.76 12.00 -4.58
N LEU A 90 -12.87 12.66 -4.28
CA LEU A 90 -13.26 13.91 -4.98
C LEU A 90 -12.75 15.17 -4.30
N THR A 91 -12.58 15.14 -2.99
CA THR A 91 -12.32 16.33 -2.17
C THR A 91 -10.91 16.38 -1.62
N ASN A 92 -10.20 15.25 -1.58
CA ASN A 92 -8.97 15.04 -0.82
C ASN A 92 -9.09 15.31 0.69
N SER A 93 -10.32 15.51 1.20
CA SER A 93 -10.52 15.66 2.62
C SER A 93 -10.14 14.39 3.37
N ILE A 94 -9.73 14.54 4.63
CA ILE A 94 -9.34 13.45 5.50
C ILE A 94 -10.43 13.27 6.54
N PRO A 95 -11.24 12.18 6.48
CA PRO A 95 -12.20 11.86 7.53
C PRO A 95 -11.50 11.77 8.89
N GLY A 96 -12.05 12.43 9.90
CA GLY A 96 -11.42 12.54 11.21
C GLY A 96 -10.36 13.66 11.33
N GLY A 97 -10.07 14.39 10.25
CA GLY A 97 -9.14 15.50 10.22
C GLY A 97 -7.68 15.12 9.93
N PRO A 98 -6.86 16.08 9.50
CA PRO A 98 -5.42 15.91 9.31
C PRO A 98 -4.69 15.90 10.66
N ILE A 99 -3.49 15.27 10.69
CA ILE A 99 -2.67 15.18 11.91
C ILE A 99 -1.87 16.46 12.22
N HIS A 100 -1.69 17.33 11.25
CA HIS A 100 -1.05 18.65 11.37
C HIS A 100 -1.61 19.60 10.31
N ASP A 101 -1.47 20.89 10.54
CA ASP A 101 -1.81 21.95 9.58
C ASP A 101 -0.70 22.17 8.53
N GLU A 102 -0.87 23.23 7.71
CA GLU A 102 0.07 23.60 6.65
C GLU A 102 1.41 24.11 7.20
N ASP A 103 1.43 24.62 8.43
CA ASP A 103 2.64 25.08 9.13
C ASP A 103 3.34 23.91 9.87
N GLY A 104 2.73 22.72 9.88
CA GLY A 104 3.25 21.53 10.56
C GLY A 104 2.88 21.45 12.03
N GLU A 105 2.00 22.34 12.53
CA GLU A 105 1.54 22.29 13.90
C GLU A 105 0.55 21.14 14.12
N PRO A 106 0.70 20.37 15.20
CA PRO A 106 -0.15 19.21 15.47
C PRO A 106 -1.64 19.60 15.62
N LEU A 107 -2.50 18.80 15.01
CA LEU A 107 -3.95 18.92 15.13
C LEU A 107 -4.52 17.67 15.83
N ASP A 108 -5.69 17.88 16.42
CA ASP A 108 -6.47 16.73 16.92
C ASP A 108 -7.18 16.04 15.75
N TYR A 109 -7.20 14.70 15.76
CA TYR A 109 -7.78 13.89 14.70
C TYR A 109 -8.41 12.61 15.26
N ASP A 110 -9.29 11.99 14.47
CA ASP A 110 -9.96 10.72 14.79
C ASP A 110 -9.35 9.57 13.99
N ILE A 111 -8.53 8.75 14.65
CA ILE A 111 -7.91 7.57 14.06
C ILE A 111 -8.92 6.53 13.58
N LYS A 112 -10.07 6.40 14.27
CA LYS A 112 -11.10 5.42 13.86
C LYS A 112 -11.74 5.84 12.56
N ALA A 113 -12.07 7.13 12.40
CA ALA A 113 -12.60 7.67 11.15
C ALA A 113 -11.59 7.54 10.02
N GLN A 114 -10.30 7.81 10.27
CA GLN A 114 -9.25 7.60 9.26
C GLN A 114 -9.10 6.12 8.90
N THR A 115 -9.09 5.22 9.88
CA THR A 115 -8.97 3.77 9.64
C THR A 115 -10.13 3.24 8.80
N GLN A 116 -11.38 3.64 9.13
CA GLN A 116 -12.54 3.25 8.34
C GLN A 116 -12.43 3.75 6.90
N ALA A 117 -12.05 5.00 6.70
CA ALA A 117 -11.88 5.58 5.36
C ALA A 117 -10.79 4.88 4.54
N VAL A 118 -9.71 4.41 5.15
CA VAL A 118 -8.71 3.56 4.46
C VAL A 118 -9.34 2.27 3.98
N ILE A 119 -10.12 1.59 4.82
CA ILE A 119 -10.78 0.33 4.48
C ILE A 119 -11.81 0.53 3.35
N ASP A 120 -12.58 1.62 3.38
CA ASP A 120 -13.55 1.97 2.34
C ASP A 120 -12.84 2.23 0.99
N ASN A 121 -11.71 2.93 1.00
CA ASN A 121 -10.89 3.14 -0.19
C ASN A 121 -10.30 1.82 -0.72
N ILE A 122 -9.84 0.93 0.17
CA ILE A 122 -9.36 -0.41 -0.22
C ILE A 122 -10.49 -1.20 -0.88
N ALA A 123 -11.69 -1.19 -0.30
CA ALA A 123 -12.86 -1.85 -0.87
C ALA A 123 -13.14 -1.36 -2.31
N SER A 124 -13.17 -0.04 -2.52
CA SER A 124 -13.40 0.56 -3.83
C SER A 124 -12.35 0.15 -4.87
N ILE A 125 -11.06 0.11 -4.47
CA ILE A 125 -9.98 -0.32 -5.37
C ILE A 125 -10.12 -1.81 -5.72
N LEU A 126 -10.43 -2.66 -4.74
CA LEU A 126 -10.59 -4.10 -4.93
C LEU A 126 -11.81 -4.41 -5.82
N GLU A 127 -12.95 -3.76 -5.59
CA GLU A 127 -14.16 -3.92 -6.40
C GLU A 127 -13.90 -3.54 -7.86
N GLU A 128 -13.21 -2.42 -8.11
CA GLU A 128 -12.87 -1.97 -9.46
C GLU A 128 -11.81 -2.86 -10.13
N ALA A 129 -11.01 -3.56 -9.31
CA ALA A 129 -10.06 -4.58 -9.77
C ALA A 129 -10.70 -5.97 -9.96
N GLY A 130 -11.99 -6.16 -9.72
CA GLY A 130 -12.69 -7.45 -9.82
C GLY A 130 -12.45 -8.38 -8.63
N SER A 131 -12.21 -7.83 -7.44
CA SER A 131 -11.99 -8.55 -6.19
C SER A 131 -12.89 -7.99 -5.07
N SER A 132 -12.62 -8.30 -3.81
CA SER A 132 -13.37 -7.80 -2.67
C SER A 132 -12.54 -7.83 -1.38
N LEU A 133 -13.04 -7.21 -0.31
CA LEU A 133 -12.41 -7.26 1.01
C LEU A 133 -12.19 -8.69 1.52
N ASP A 134 -13.13 -9.61 1.25
CA ASP A 134 -13.07 -11.01 1.69
C ASP A 134 -11.89 -11.77 1.04
N GLN A 135 -11.29 -11.22 0.01
CA GLN A 135 -10.15 -11.80 -0.71
C GLN A 135 -8.80 -11.29 -0.21
N ILE A 136 -8.78 -10.43 0.81
CA ILE A 136 -7.52 -9.91 1.37
C ILE A 136 -6.78 -11.05 2.08
N ILE A 137 -5.49 -11.21 1.71
CA ILE A 137 -4.58 -12.22 2.26
C ILE A 137 -3.68 -11.60 3.32
N ASP A 138 -3.11 -10.41 3.04
CA ASP A 138 -2.13 -9.77 3.91
C ASP A 138 -2.32 -8.26 3.95
N VAL A 139 -2.12 -7.67 5.13
CA VAL A 139 -2.14 -6.23 5.35
C VAL A 139 -0.93 -5.78 6.15
N THR A 140 -0.17 -4.85 5.59
CA THR A 140 0.82 -4.09 6.34
C THR A 140 0.26 -2.71 6.65
N THR A 141 0.13 -2.37 7.94
CA THR A 141 -0.36 -1.08 8.41
C THR A 141 0.78 -0.22 8.93
N PHE A 142 0.78 1.03 8.54
CA PHE A 142 1.72 2.06 8.97
C PHE A 142 0.96 3.07 9.84
N LEU A 143 1.41 3.28 11.08
CA LEU A 143 0.87 4.28 12.01
C LEU A 143 1.95 5.33 12.32
N VAL A 144 1.58 6.61 12.28
CA VAL A 144 2.50 7.70 12.61
C VAL A 144 2.71 7.80 14.12
N ASP A 145 1.66 7.60 14.91
CA ASP A 145 1.73 7.56 16.39
C ASP A 145 1.13 6.24 16.93
N MET A 146 1.99 5.23 17.07
CA MET A 146 1.58 3.92 17.60
C MET A 146 0.96 4.02 19.00
N LYS A 147 1.51 4.87 19.86
CA LYS A 147 1.08 4.96 21.26
C LYS A 147 -0.33 5.55 21.39
N ARG A 148 -0.61 6.57 20.58
CA ARG A 148 -1.92 7.23 20.54
C ARG A 148 -2.96 6.39 19.80
N ASP A 149 -2.60 5.82 18.66
CA ASP A 149 -3.53 5.40 17.62
C ASP A 149 -3.84 3.89 17.62
N PHE A 150 -2.93 3.06 18.16
CA PHE A 150 -3.06 1.61 18.02
C PHE A 150 -4.38 1.05 18.56
N GLN A 151 -4.87 1.55 19.68
CA GLN A 151 -6.11 1.06 20.26
C GLN A 151 -7.31 1.36 19.35
N GLY A 152 -7.48 2.63 18.92
CA GLY A 152 -8.59 3.03 18.06
C GLY A 152 -8.56 2.35 16.69
N TYR A 153 -7.38 2.25 16.09
CA TYR A 153 -7.14 1.48 14.87
C TYR A 153 -7.56 0.01 15.05
N ASN A 154 -7.12 -0.62 16.14
CA ASN A 154 -7.37 -2.05 16.38
C ASN A 154 -8.85 -2.37 16.67
N GLU A 155 -9.60 -1.43 17.23
CA GLU A 155 -11.05 -1.57 17.41
C GLU A 155 -11.76 -1.63 16.04
N VAL A 156 -11.44 -0.71 15.12
CA VAL A 156 -12.02 -0.71 13.76
C VAL A 156 -11.57 -1.97 12.99
N TRP A 157 -10.30 -2.35 13.11
CA TRP A 157 -9.79 -3.59 12.52
C TRP A 157 -10.60 -4.81 12.94
N ALA A 158 -10.84 -4.98 14.25
CA ALA A 158 -11.57 -6.14 14.78
C ALA A 158 -13.02 -6.23 14.26
N GLU A 159 -13.65 -5.08 14.03
CA GLU A 159 -15.03 -5.00 13.53
C GLU A 159 -15.13 -5.23 12.01
N THR A 160 -14.04 -5.08 11.28
CA THR A 160 -13.96 -5.11 9.82
C THR A 160 -13.05 -6.26 9.32
N LEU A 161 -11.81 -5.95 8.99
CA LEU A 161 -10.84 -6.91 8.40
C LEU A 161 -10.52 -8.08 9.33
N GLY A 162 -10.61 -7.89 10.65
CA GLY A 162 -10.40 -8.96 11.62
C GLY A 162 -11.38 -10.13 11.48
N LYS A 163 -12.57 -9.90 10.93
CA LYS A 163 -13.56 -10.96 10.66
C LYS A 163 -13.21 -11.79 9.43
N ILE A 164 -12.48 -11.20 8.49
CA ILE A 164 -11.98 -11.86 7.28
C ILE A 164 -10.76 -12.71 7.62
N GLY A 165 -9.90 -12.22 8.52
CA GLY A 165 -8.74 -12.94 9.06
C GLY A 165 -7.49 -12.90 8.19
N PRO A 166 -7.15 -11.80 7.49
CA PRO A 166 -5.87 -11.69 6.78
C PRO A 166 -4.70 -11.69 7.77
N THR A 167 -3.51 -12.05 7.29
CA THR A 167 -2.29 -11.79 8.05
C THR A 167 -2.07 -10.29 8.19
N ARG A 168 -1.45 -9.85 9.31
CA ARG A 168 -1.25 -8.44 9.60
C ARG A 168 0.11 -8.15 10.20
N THR A 169 0.76 -7.11 9.68
CA THR A 169 1.89 -6.47 10.32
C THR A 169 1.56 -5.00 10.58
N THR A 170 1.81 -4.51 11.79
CA THR A 170 1.59 -3.10 12.16
C THR A 170 2.90 -2.47 12.59
N LEU A 171 3.27 -1.36 11.96
CA LEU A 171 4.54 -0.67 12.14
C LEU A 171 4.32 0.78 12.58
N ALA A 172 5.17 1.25 13.50
CA ALA A 172 5.32 2.68 13.74
C ALA A 172 6.29 3.26 12.71
N ILE A 173 5.91 4.36 12.10
CA ILE A 173 6.74 5.09 11.12
C ILE A 173 6.84 6.56 11.50
N ARG A 174 7.80 7.26 10.91
CA ARG A 174 8.05 8.67 11.25
C ARG A 174 7.05 9.63 10.63
N ALA A 175 6.66 9.41 9.37
CA ALA A 175 5.76 10.27 8.61
C ALA A 175 5.21 9.56 7.40
N LEU A 176 4.10 10.07 6.88
CA LEU A 176 3.49 9.72 5.59
C LEU A 176 3.55 10.94 4.64
N PRO A 177 3.42 10.74 3.31
CA PRO A 177 3.52 11.82 2.33
C PRO A 177 2.44 12.91 2.46
N THR A 178 1.32 12.60 3.12
CA THR A 178 0.21 13.52 3.40
C THR A 178 -0.07 13.54 4.89
N PRO A 179 -0.79 14.55 5.45
CA PRO A 179 -1.01 14.68 6.89
C PRO A 179 -2.06 13.67 7.43
N ILE A 180 -1.80 12.38 7.25
CA ILE A 180 -2.64 11.27 7.67
C ILE A 180 -1.97 10.46 8.78
N ALA A 181 -2.76 9.84 9.66
CA ALA A 181 -2.27 9.04 10.79
C ALA A 181 -1.99 7.57 10.41
N VAL A 182 -2.65 7.08 9.36
CA VAL A 182 -2.65 5.65 9.00
C VAL A 182 -2.60 5.46 7.48
N GLU A 183 -1.85 4.46 7.05
CA GLU A 183 -1.82 3.95 5.68
C GLU A 183 -1.77 2.42 5.71
N MET A 184 -2.40 1.74 4.75
CA MET A 184 -2.33 0.29 4.62
C MET A 184 -1.85 -0.12 3.24
N LYS A 185 -0.96 -1.13 3.19
CA LYS A 185 -0.59 -1.87 2.00
C LYS A 185 -1.25 -3.24 2.05
N VAL A 186 -1.89 -3.65 0.95
CA VAL A 186 -2.72 -4.85 0.89
C VAL A 186 -2.25 -5.77 -0.23
N ILE A 187 -2.30 -7.08 0.04
CA ILE A 187 -2.28 -8.14 -0.97
C ILE A 187 -3.61 -8.88 -0.89
N ALA A 188 -4.28 -9.02 -2.02
CA ALA A 188 -5.55 -9.73 -2.14
C ALA A 188 -5.48 -10.79 -3.24
N GLN A 189 -6.37 -11.77 -3.16
CA GLN A 189 -6.55 -12.74 -4.23
C GLN A 189 -7.51 -12.16 -5.28
N PHE A 190 -7.19 -12.38 -6.54
CA PHE A 190 -8.11 -12.17 -7.64
C PHE A 190 -8.95 -13.45 -7.81
N LEU A 191 -10.25 -13.32 -7.98
CA LEU A 191 -11.15 -14.43 -8.30
C LEU A 191 -11.45 -14.40 -9.80
N ASP A 192 -11.16 -15.52 -10.48
CA ASP A 192 -11.58 -15.75 -11.87
C ASP A 192 -13.10 -15.95 -11.97
#